data_1bef1f034312f3d88d6ed2c5623638d5
#
_entry.id   1bef1f034312f3d88d6ed2c5623638d5
#
_cell.length_a   1.000
_cell.length_b   1.000
_cell.length_c   1.000
_cell.angle_alpha   90.00
_cell.angle_beta   90.00
_cell.angle_gamma   90.00
#
_symmetry.space_group_name_H-M   'P 1'
#
loop_
_entity.id
_entity.type
_entity.pdbx_description
1 polymer ?
#
loop_
_entity_poly.entity_id
_entity_poly.type
_entity_poly.pdbx_seq_one_letter_code
_entity_poly.pdbx_strand_id
1 'polypeptide(L)'
;MSVYDAAFVNSELSKPTSVFGLKLWVVIGILFGTFIVLSLFLLSLCLTARRKSRRQRQLDPAPPICKEIQEIVHHRQPLGPDHQRVAPPVPEVNVDLGKTEQQQHVVTVFSSGESKGHTSVSETPSFGSGTVGPEVSHLGWGRWFTLRELELATDGLCEENVIGEGGYGIVYYGVLTDATKIAVKNLLNNRGQAEKEFKVEVEAIGRVRHKNLVRLHGYCVEGAYRMLVYEYVDNGNLEQWLHGDVGDVSPLTWDIRMNIILGTAKGLAYLHEGLEPKVVHRDVKSSNILLDRQWYPKVSDFGLAKLLCSERSYVTTRVMGTFGYVAPEYACTGMLTEKSDVYSFGILIMEIITGRSPVDFTRPQGEVHLVEWLKAMVGNRKAEEVIDPKLPVMPASKALKRVLLVALRCVDPDATKRPKMGHVIHMLEADDLLFRDERQITKEPSDLHSGDRQTNHNATKL
;
A
#
# COMPACT_ATOMS: atom_id res chain seq x y z
N MET A 1 -45.99 14.93 0.34
CA MET A 1 -46.37 15.72 -0.86
C MET A 1 -47.58 15.07 -1.44
N SER A 2 -48.71 15.80 -1.50
CA SER A 2 -49.99 15.26 -1.97
C SER A 2 -50.01 15.28 -3.52
N VAL A 3 -50.81 14.38 -4.10
CA VAL A 3 -51.00 14.26 -5.58
C VAL A 3 -51.44 15.57 -6.22
N TYR A 4 -52.04 16.51 -5.49
CA TYR A 4 -52.46 17.84 -5.92
C TYR A 4 -51.29 18.78 -6.17
N ASP A 5 -50.17 18.68 -5.43
CA ASP A 5 -49.00 19.54 -5.62
C ASP A 5 -48.24 19.18 -6.92
N ALA A 6 -48.22 17.91 -7.29
CA ALA A 6 -47.55 17.46 -8.51
C ALA A 6 -48.26 17.94 -9.80
N ALA A 7 -49.59 17.98 -9.80
CA ALA A 7 -50.39 18.45 -10.94
C ALA A 7 -50.22 19.99 -11.15
N PHE A 8 -50.20 20.76 -10.07
CA PHE A 8 -49.99 22.20 -10.10
C PHE A 8 -48.58 22.55 -10.64
N VAL A 9 -47.54 21.91 -10.11
CA VAL A 9 -46.16 22.10 -10.56
C VAL A 9 -45.99 21.75 -12.05
N ASN A 10 -46.61 20.65 -12.50
CA ASN A 10 -46.54 20.24 -13.90
C ASN A 10 -47.27 21.23 -14.85
N SER A 11 -48.38 21.84 -14.41
CA SER A 11 -49.09 22.85 -15.18
C SER A 11 -48.30 24.16 -15.32
N GLU A 12 -47.62 24.60 -14.25
CA GLU A 12 -46.76 25.80 -14.28
C GLU A 12 -45.50 25.58 -15.13
N LEU A 13 -44.85 24.43 -15.05
CA LEU A 13 -43.70 24.09 -15.87
C LEU A 13 -44.00 23.95 -17.37
N SER A 14 -45.27 23.74 -17.73
CA SER A 14 -45.68 23.57 -19.13
C SER A 14 -46.09 24.89 -19.81
N LYS A 15 -46.11 26.02 -19.09
CA LYS A 15 -46.44 27.33 -19.67
C LYS A 15 -45.35 27.80 -20.64
N PRO A 16 -45.73 28.39 -21.80
CA PRO A 16 -44.74 28.96 -22.70
C PRO A 16 -44.11 30.21 -22.07
N THR A 17 -42.79 30.30 -22.14
CA THR A 17 -42.04 31.46 -21.66
C THR A 17 -41.86 32.50 -22.76
N SER A 18 -41.52 33.73 -22.40
CA SER A 18 -41.17 34.80 -23.37
C SER A 18 -39.87 34.52 -24.14
N VAL A 19 -39.09 33.49 -23.75
CA VAL A 19 -37.85 33.12 -24.41
C VAL A 19 -38.17 32.11 -25.53
N PHE A 20 -38.22 32.57 -26.76
CA PHE A 20 -38.47 31.77 -27.97
C PHE A 20 -39.76 30.90 -27.94
N GLY A 21 -40.74 31.19 -27.07
CA GLY A 21 -41.95 30.35 -26.93
C GLY A 21 -41.75 28.97 -26.36
N LEU A 22 -40.57 28.70 -25.80
CA LEU A 22 -40.23 27.39 -25.23
C LEU A 22 -40.94 27.18 -23.88
N LYS A 23 -41.29 25.94 -23.57
CA LYS A 23 -41.84 25.56 -22.25
C LYS A 23 -40.83 25.80 -21.15
N LEU A 24 -41.27 26.24 -19.97
CA LEU A 24 -40.41 26.60 -18.84
C LEU A 24 -39.43 25.49 -18.44
N TRP A 25 -39.88 24.21 -18.44
CA TRP A 25 -39.03 23.09 -18.12
C TRP A 25 -37.86 22.90 -19.12
N VAL A 26 -38.05 23.23 -20.41
CA VAL A 26 -36.99 23.17 -21.43
C VAL A 26 -35.93 24.24 -21.17
N VAL A 27 -36.37 25.47 -20.82
CA VAL A 27 -35.45 26.56 -20.50
C VAL A 27 -34.61 26.23 -19.26
N ILE A 28 -35.25 25.69 -18.21
CA ILE A 28 -34.53 25.24 -17.00
C ILE A 28 -33.53 24.13 -17.34
N GLY A 29 -33.91 23.14 -18.16
CA GLY A 29 -33.04 22.08 -18.61
C GLY A 29 -31.81 22.58 -19.39
N ILE A 30 -31.98 23.53 -20.28
CA ILE A 30 -30.89 24.14 -21.04
C ILE A 30 -29.96 24.94 -20.11
N LEU A 31 -30.49 25.73 -19.18
CA LEU A 31 -29.68 26.49 -18.22
C LEU A 31 -28.87 25.55 -17.30
N PHE A 32 -29.47 24.48 -16.83
CA PHE A 32 -28.78 23.48 -15.97
C PHE A 32 -27.70 22.73 -16.76
N GLY A 33 -28.00 22.34 -18.02
CA GLY A 33 -27.03 21.68 -18.89
C GLY A 33 -25.84 22.59 -19.22
N THR A 34 -26.08 23.87 -19.55
CA THR A 34 -25.00 24.84 -19.82
C THR A 34 -24.15 25.11 -18.58
N PHE A 35 -24.75 25.16 -17.39
CA PHE A 35 -24.04 25.33 -16.14
C PHE A 35 -23.09 24.12 -15.84
N ILE A 36 -23.56 22.88 -16.05
CA ILE A 36 -22.75 21.67 -15.89
C ILE A 36 -21.55 21.69 -16.86
N VAL A 37 -21.79 21.97 -18.14
CA VAL A 37 -20.76 22.04 -19.18
C VAL A 37 -19.70 23.09 -18.83
N LEU A 38 -20.13 24.27 -18.40
CA LEU A 38 -19.23 25.35 -18.00
C LEU A 38 -18.39 24.97 -16.77
N SER A 39 -19.02 24.35 -15.78
CA SER A 39 -18.33 23.87 -14.58
C SER A 39 -17.26 22.82 -14.89
N LEU A 40 -17.57 21.85 -15.76
CA LEU A 40 -16.62 20.84 -16.21
C LEU A 40 -15.48 21.43 -17.03
N PHE A 41 -15.77 22.44 -17.86
CA PHE A 41 -14.77 23.16 -18.64
C PHE A 41 -13.80 23.94 -17.73
N LEU A 42 -14.31 24.65 -16.72
CA LEU A 42 -13.50 25.36 -15.74
C LEU A 42 -12.63 24.41 -14.91
N LEU A 43 -13.19 23.26 -14.52
CA LEU A 43 -12.45 22.22 -13.83
C LEU A 43 -11.31 21.67 -14.71
N SER A 44 -11.57 21.41 -15.97
CA SER A 44 -10.57 20.98 -16.95
C SER A 44 -9.45 22.01 -17.12
N LEU A 45 -9.78 23.30 -17.23
CA LEU A 45 -8.78 24.38 -17.28
C LEU A 45 -7.93 24.44 -16.01
N CYS A 46 -8.55 24.26 -14.85
CA CYS A 46 -7.85 24.26 -13.57
C CYS A 46 -6.87 23.10 -13.46
N LEU A 47 -7.28 21.90 -13.89
CA LEU A 47 -6.43 20.70 -13.91
C LEU A 47 -5.27 20.82 -14.91
N THR A 48 -5.52 21.40 -16.10
CA THR A 48 -4.46 21.63 -17.09
C THR A 48 -3.47 22.70 -16.64
N ALA A 49 -3.95 23.77 -15.98
CA ALA A 49 -3.09 24.79 -15.40
C ALA A 49 -2.18 24.21 -14.29
N ARG A 50 -2.73 23.34 -13.41
CA ARG A 50 -1.96 22.64 -12.39
C ARG A 50 -0.92 21.69 -13.01
N ARG A 51 -1.26 20.94 -14.08
CA ARG A 51 -0.30 20.10 -14.81
C ARG A 51 0.81 20.91 -15.46
N LYS A 52 0.50 22.08 -16.02
CA LYS A 52 1.51 22.97 -16.66
C LYS A 52 2.45 23.57 -15.62
N SER A 53 1.95 23.95 -14.43
CA SER A 53 2.76 24.45 -13.31
C SER A 53 3.70 23.34 -12.76
N ARG A 54 3.23 22.07 -12.65
CA ARG A 54 4.08 20.94 -12.27
C ARG A 54 5.19 20.65 -13.28
N ARG A 55 4.88 20.73 -14.60
CA ARG A 55 5.86 20.49 -15.67
C ARG A 55 6.92 21.58 -15.76
N GLN A 56 6.59 22.82 -15.39
CA GLN A 56 7.51 23.95 -15.38
C GLN A 56 8.46 23.89 -14.16
N ARG A 57 8.01 23.37 -13.02
CA ARG A 57 8.86 23.10 -11.84
C ARG A 57 9.88 21.97 -12.04
N GLN A 58 9.64 21.05 -12.97
CA GLN A 58 10.59 19.98 -13.32
C GLN A 58 11.68 20.43 -14.31
N LEU A 59 11.56 21.61 -14.91
CA LEU A 59 12.50 22.17 -15.88
C LEU A 59 13.37 23.30 -15.32
N ASP A 60 13.12 23.75 -14.10
CA ASP A 60 13.99 24.70 -13.42
C ASP A 60 15.23 23.97 -12.90
N PRO A 61 16.47 24.47 -13.19
CA PRO A 61 17.68 23.90 -12.63
C PRO A 61 17.63 24.07 -11.09
N ALA A 62 18.10 23.05 -10.39
CA ALA A 62 18.18 23.01 -8.93
C ALA A 62 18.70 24.34 -8.36
N PRO A 63 18.10 24.86 -7.27
CA PRO A 63 18.56 26.09 -6.67
C PRO A 63 20.02 25.94 -6.25
N PRO A 64 20.85 27.00 -6.39
CA PRO A 64 22.26 26.94 -6.01
C PRO A 64 22.35 26.65 -4.52
N ILE A 65 23.08 25.59 -4.19
CA ILE A 65 23.43 25.19 -2.82
C ILE A 65 23.96 26.44 -2.09
N CYS A 66 23.36 26.71 -0.94
CA CYS A 66 23.65 27.86 -0.10
C CYS A 66 25.17 27.93 0.19
N LYS A 67 25.81 29.06 -0.13
CA LYS A 67 27.28 29.27 0.00
C LYS A 67 27.81 29.18 1.43
N GLU A 68 26.95 29.17 2.43
CA GLU A 68 27.31 29.08 3.86
C GLU A 68 27.89 27.72 4.29
N ILE A 69 27.65 26.65 3.54
CA ILE A 69 28.17 25.32 3.92
C ILE A 69 29.61 25.10 3.42
N GLN A 70 30.12 25.88 2.45
CA GLN A 70 31.48 25.71 1.94
C GLN A 70 32.55 26.35 2.81
N GLU A 71 32.24 27.32 3.67
CA GLU A 71 33.21 27.96 4.55
C GLU A 71 33.57 27.13 5.80
N ILE A 72 32.74 26.16 6.19
CA ILE A 72 32.99 25.33 7.38
C ILE A 72 33.97 24.18 7.13
N VAL A 73 34.25 23.82 5.88
CA VAL A 73 35.10 22.66 5.54
C VAL A 73 36.58 23.04 5.38
N HIS A 74 36.92 24.32 5.21
CA HIS A 74 38.32 24.74 4.93
C HIS A 74 39.11 25.31 6.11
N HIS A 75 38.60 25.29 7.34
CA HIS A 75 39.36 25.75 8.53
C HIS A 75 39.48 24.68 9.59
N ARG A 76 40.23 23.61 9.35
CA ARG A 76 40.84 22.77 10.37
C ARG A 76 42.30 22.53 10.03
N GLN A 77 43.15 23.42 10.50
CA GLN A 77 44.56 23.13 10.83
C GLN A 77 44.72 23.17 12.36
N PRO A 78 45.62 22.32 12.92
CA PRO A 78 45.70 22.10 14.36
C PRO A 78 46.59 23.15 15.02
N LEU A 79 46.12 23.76 16.10
CA LEU A 79 46.95 24.54 17.05
C LEU A 79 46.72 24.04 18.46
N GLY A 80 47.81 23.85 19.15
CA GLY A 80 47.96 23.33 20.54
C GLY A 80 47.42 24.23 21.62
N PRO A 81 47.67 23.86 22.90
CA PRO A 81 46.81 24.25 24.03
C PRO A 81 47.21 25.62 24.61
N ASP A 82 46.24 26.31 25.12
CA ASP A 82 46.17 27.22 26.28
C ASP A 82 45.31 28.45 26.01
N HIS A 83 44.35 28.66 26.81
CA HIS A 83 43.98 29.84 27.59
C HIS A 83 42.43 29.92 27.88
N GLN A 84 42.16 29.87 29.14
CA GLN A 84 40.89 30.23 29.76
C GLN A 84 40.40 31.63 29.32
N ARG A 85 39.12 31.80 28.93
CA ARG A 85 38.35 33.05 29.05
C ARG A 85 36.87 32.81 29.35
N VAL A 86 36.49 33.48 30.39
CA VAL A 86 35.24 33.78 31.06
C VAL A 86 34.10 34.15 30.08
N ALA A 87 32.88 33.62 30.34
CA ALA A 87 31.64 33.98 29.69
C ALA A 87 30.98 35.21 30.35
N PRO A 88 30.31 36.11 29.62
CA PRO A 88 29.47 37.16 30.17
C PRO A 88 28.00 36.68 30.35
N PRO A 89 27.20 37.34 31.24
CA PRO A 89 25.92 36.83 31.72
C PRO A 89 24.73 37.17 30.84
N VAL A 90 23.70 36.30 30.93
CA VAL A 90 22.39 36.38 30.24
C VAL A 90 21.45 37.26 31.10
N PRO A 91 20.62 38.16 30.53
CA PRO A 91 19.63 38.90 31.29
C PRO A 91 18.34 38.10 31.50
N GLU A 92 17.89 38.09 32.77
CA GLU A 92 16.56 37.60 33.18
C GLU A 92 15.46 38.55 32.70
N VAL A 93 14.38 37.99 32.19
CA VAL A 93 13.11 38.72 32.03
C VAL A 93 12.03 38.03 32.84
N ASN A 94 11.63 38.74 33.91
CA ASN A 94 10.44 38.46 34.73
C ASN A 94 9.18 38.74 33.94
N VAL A 95 8.22 37.82 33.93
CA VAL A 95 6.81 38.12 33.62
C VAL A 95 5.89 37.48 34.65
N ASP A 96 5.04 38.32 35.15
CA ASP A 96 4.16 38.30 36.30
C ASP A 96 2.99 37.29 36.17
N LEU A 97 2.58 36.72 37.33
CA LEU A 97 1.44 35.85 37.52
C LEU A 97 0.12 36.65 37.60
N GLY A 98 -0.80 36.41 36.70
CA GLY A 98 -2.20 36.78 36.83
C GLY A 98 -3.09 35.56 37.07
N LYS A 99 -3.66 35.47 38.27
CA LYS A 99 -4.70 34.50 38.69
C LYS A 99 -6.04 34.85 38.03
N THR A 100 -6.80 33.85 37.55
CA THR A 100 -8.28 33.86 37.67
C THR A 100 -8.87 32.45 37.64
N GLU A 101 -9.90 32.29 38.40
CA GLU A 101 -10.64 31.20 39.00
C GLU A 101 -11.37 30.23 38.07
N GLN A 102 -11.46 28.98 38.54
CA GLN A 102 -12.55 28.00 38.65
C GLN A 102 -13.76 28.08 37.70
N GLN A 103 -14.05 26.95 37.06
CA GLN A 103 -15.40 26.34 37.11
C GLN A 103 -15.35 24.81 36.88
N GLN A 104 -15.96 24.10 37.84
CA GLN A 104 -16.22 22.67 37.87
C GLN A 104 -17.37 22.27 36.90
N HIS A 105 -17.27 21.15 36.23
CA HIS A 105 -18.45 20.34 35.87
C HIS A 105 -18.15 18.84 35.94
N VAL A 106 -18.73 18.27 36.92
CA VAL A 106 -19.42 17.01 37.20
C VAL A 106 -19.18 15.86 36.23
N VAL A 107 -18.57 14.82 36.79
CA VAL A 107 -18.46 13.44 36.25
C VAL A 107 -19.67 12.63 36.75
N THR A 108 -20.32 11.90 35.88
CA THR A 108 -21.27 10.85 36.25
C THR A 108 -20.65 9.48 35.99
N VAL A 109 -20.41 8.77 37.07
CA VAL A 109 -19.92 7.38 37.14
C VAL A 109 -21.12 6.45 37.09
N PHE A 110 -21.08 5.40 36.32
CA PHE A 110 -21.86 4.18 36.57
C PHE A 110 -20.94 3.01 36.88
N SER A 111 -21.13 2.52 38.11
CA SER A 111 -20.48 1.37 38.70
C SER A 111 -21.46 0.19 38.73
N SER A 112 -20.95 -1.01 38.55
CA SER A 112 -21.37 -2.27 39.22
C SER A 112 -20.44 -3.39 38.71
N GLY A 113 -19.91 -4.29 39.49
CA GLY A 113 -19.97 -4.68 40.87
C GLY A 113 -18.98 -5.80 41.15
N GLU A 114 -18.55 -5.80 42.35
CA GLU A 114 -17.97 -6.79 43.26
C GLU A 114 -17.29 -8.10 42.78
N SER A 115 -16.03 -8.33 43.24
CA SER A 115 -15.77 -9.36 44.24
C SER A 115 -14.37 -9.27 44.86
N LYS A 116 -14.31 -9.61 46.17
CA LYS A 116 -13.30 -9.42 47.23
C LYS A 116 -12.03 -10.24 47.09
N GLY A 117 -10.92 -9.70 47.67
CA GLY A 117 -9.78 -10.48 48.12
C GLY A 117 -8.61 -9.63 48.63
N HIS A 118 -8.42 -9.56 49.95
CA HIS A 118 -7.37 -8.88 50.72
C HIS A 118 -5.92 -9.24 50.31
N THR A 119 -4.99 -8.31 50.32
CA THR A 119 -4.01 -8.07 51.40
C THR A 119 -3.08 -6.90 51.08
N SER A 120 -2.85 -6.08 52.08
CA SER A 120 -1.99 -4.92 52.19
C SER A 120 -0.50 -5.31 52.23
N VAL A 121 0.36 -4.54 51.55
CA VAL A 121 1.66 -4.06 52.08
C VAL A 121 2.06 -2.77 51.38
N SER A 122 2.37 -1.78 52.18
CA SER A 122 2.91 -0.47 51.85
C SER A 122 4.40 -0.59 51.48
N GLU A 123 4.84 0.11 50.41
CA GLU A 123 6.19 0.66 50.37
C GLU A 123 6.29 1.85 49.39
N THR A 124 7.01 2.86 49.85
CA THR A 124 7.27 4.18 49.26
C THR A 124 8.14 4.17 48.01
N PRO A 125 8.00 5.13 47.08
CA PRO A 125 8.78 5.17 45.85
C PRO A 125 10.15 5.78 46.04
N SER A 126 11.19 5.05 45.70
CA SER A 126 12.54 5.55 45.50
C SER A 126 12.68 6.01 44.02
N PHE A 127 13.11 7.28 43.88
CA PHE A 127 13.50 7.86 42.59
C PHE A 127 14.75 7.16 42.06
N GLY A 128 14.59 6.33 41.02
CA GLY A 128 15.67 5.75 40.21
C GLY A 128 15.60 6.32 38.81
N SER A 129 16.65 7.03 38.39
CA SER A 129 16.91 7.45 37.01
C SER A 129 16.95 6.21 36.11
N GLY A 130 15.84 5.91 35.47
CA GLY A 130 15.72 4.79 34.53
C GLY A 130 15.75 5.32 33.09
N THR A 131 16.67 4.80 32.29
CA THR A 131 16.66 4.84 30.83
C THR A 131 15.26 4.56 30.32
N VAL A 132 14.68 5.51 29.55
CA VAL A 132 13.36 5.41 28.93
C VAL A 132 13.44 4.27 27.90
N GLY A 133 13.02 3.07 28.29
CA GLY A 133 12.75 1.99 27.36
C GLY A 133 11.55 2.35 26.45
N PRO A 134 11.40 1.73 25.28
CA PRO A 134 10.31 2.02 24.37
C PRO A 134 8.96 1.80 25.07
N GLU A 135 8.14 2.85 25.15
CA GLU A 135 6.80 2.75 25.73
C GLU A 135 5.97 1.68 25.03
N VAL A 136 5.44 0.74 25.81
CA VAL A 136 4.54 -0.30 25.30
C VAL A 136 3.22 0.34 24.91
N SER A 137 2.77 0.12 23.69
CA SER A 137 1.56 0.74 23.17
C SER A 137 0.31 0.33 23.97
N HIS A 138 -0.58 1.28 24.26
CA HIS A 138 -1.85 1.04 24.96
C HIS A 138 -2.80 0.10 24.18
N LEU A 139 -2.60 -0.05 22.86
CA LEU A 139 -3.34 -0.98 22.02
C LEU A 139 -2.73 -2.40 21.99
N GLY A 140 -1.59 -2.61 22.66
CA GLY A 140 -0.93 -3.93 22.72
C GLY A 140 -0.19 -4.34 21.44
N TRP A 141 -0.06 -3.45 20.44
CA TRP A 141 0.53 -3.74 19.14
C TRP A 141 1.48 -2.62 18.68
N GLY A 142 2.70 -2.99 18.30
CA GLY A 142 3.69 -2.06 17.79
C GLY A 142 4.18 -1.04 18.82
N ARG A 143 5.09 -0.18 18.40
CA ARG A 143 5.64 0.90 19.19
C ARG A 143 4.71 2.13 19.14
N TRP A 144 4.53 2.78 20.28
CA TRP A 144 4.00 4.14 20.29
C TRP A 144 5.12 5.12 19.88
N PHE A 145 4.82 5.97 18.91
CA PHE A 145 5.68 7.09 18.51
C PHE A 145 5.03 8.39 18.93
N THR A 146 5.82 9.32 19.47
CA THR A 146 5.35 10.69 19.72
C THR A 146 5.30 11.46 18.41
N LEU A 147 4.41 12.46 18.33
CA LEU A 147 4.33 13.36 17.17
C LEU A 147 5.70 14.01 16.91
N ARG A 148 6.38 14.46 17.99
CA ARG A 148 7.70 15.08 17.89
C ARG A 148 8.77 14.16 17.31
N GLU A 149 8.77 12.86 17.66
CA GLU A 149 9.69 11.89 17.05
C GLU A 149 9.45 11.77 15.53
N LEU A 150 8.17 11.76 15.12
CA LEU A 150 7.82 11.64 13.70
C LEU A 150 8.10 12.95 12.94
N GLU A 151 7.86 14.10 13.54
CA GLU A 151 8.26 15.41 12.98
C GLU A 151 9.77 15.47 12.77
N LEU A 152 10.56 15.07 13.78
CA LEU A 152 12.03 15.05 13.65
C LEU A 152 12.49 14.05 12.59
N ALA A 153 11.85 12.87 12.52
CA ALA A 153 12.21 11.84 11.54
C ALA A 153 11.90 12.25 10.10
N THR A 154 10.88 13.08 9.88
CA THR A 154 10.37 13.50 8.56
C THR A 154 10.71 14.94 8.19
N ASP A 155 11.59 15.59 8.95
CA ASP A 155 11.95 17.00 8.80
C ASP A 155 10.74 17.94 8.84
N GLY A 156 9.90 17.78 9.89
CA GLY A 156 8.69 18.58 10.10
C GLY A 156 7.52 18.22 9.17
N LEU A 157 7.44 16.99 8.67
CA LEU A 157 6.45 16.55 7.67
C LEU A 157 6.55 17.40 6.38
N CYS A 158 7.77 17.69 5.93
CA CYS A 158 8.01 18.57 4.79
C CYS A 158 7.59 17.94 3.45
N GLU A 159 7.27 18.79 2.47
CA GLU A 159 6.80 18.36 1.14
C GLU A 159 7.87 17.56 0.38
N GLU A 160 9.14 17.82 0.61
CA GLU A 160 10.27 17.14 -0.03
C GLU A 160 10.35 15.66 0.38
N ASN A 161 9.84 15.32 1.54
CA ASN A 161 9.79 13.95 2.05
C ASN A 161 8.49 13.21 1.70
N VAL A 162 7.57 13.82 0.94
CA VAL A 162 6.35 13.15 0.50
C VAL A 162 6.69 12.09 -0.56
N ILE A 163 6.42 10.82 -0.22
CA ILE A 163 6.62 9.66 -1.11
C ILE A 163 5.30 9.11 -1.68
N GLY A 164 4.17 9.56 -1.17
CA GLY A 164 2.84 9.19 -1.66
C GLY A 164 1.75 10.10 -1.13
N GLU A 165 0.76 10.37 -1.97
CA GLU A 165 -0.43 11.16 -1.61
C GLU A 165 -1.67 10.52 -2.21
N GLY A 166 -2.74 10.40 -1.45
CA GLY A 166 -4.00 9.84 -1.90
C GLY A 166 -5.19 10.26 -1.05
N GLY A 167 -6.36 9.73 -1.36
CA GLY A 167 -7.60 10.05 -0.64
C GLY A 167 -7.60 9.64 0.84
N TYR A 168 -6.68 8.78 1.23
CA TYR A 168 -6.56 8.25 2.59
C TYR A 168 -5.50 8.96 3.44
N GLY A 169 -4.61 9.76 2.85
CA GLY A 169 -3.57 10.44 3.58
C GLY A 169 -2.35 10.77 2.76
N ILE A 170 -1.35 11.31 3.46
CA ILE A 170 -0.04 11.65 2.90
C ILE A 170 0.98 10.74 3.55
N VAL A 171 1.87 10.16 2.75
CA VAL A 171 2.95 9.28 3.21
C VAL A 171 4.28 10.00 3.09
N TYR A 172 4.99 10.09 4.19
CA TYR A 172 6.29 10.74 4.28
C TYR A 172 7.40 9.71 4.45
N TYR A 173 8.51 9.89 3.78
CA TYR A 173 9.77 9.25 4.11
C TYR A 173 10.33 9.84 5.40
N GLY A 174 10.93 9.01 6.25
CA GLY A 174 11.58 9.48 7.45
C GLY A 174 12.75 8.60 7.88
N VAL A 175 13.61 9.14 8.74
CA VAL A 175 14.74 8.42 9.34
C VAL A 175 14.70 8.64 10.84
N LEU A 176 14.55 7.56 11.60
CA LEU A 176 14.58 7.59 13.06
C LEU A 176 16.01 7.86 13.58
N THR A 177 16.13 8.19 14.83
CA THR A 177 17.41 8.47 15.51
C THR A 177 18.38 7.28 15.50
N ASP A 178 17.88 6.06 15.38
CA ASP A 178 18.67 4.82 15.23
C ASP A 178 19.02 4.50 13.76
N ALA A 179 18.84 5.46 12.84
CA ALA A 179 19.02 5.33 11.40
C ALA A 179 18.04 4.37 10.71
N THR A 180 16.98 3.92 11.38
CA THR A 180 15.92 3.11 10.76
C THR A 180 15.12 3.99 9.79
N LYS A 181 15.03 3.55 8.53
CA LYS A 181 14.21 4.19 7.49
C LYS A 181 12.76 3.78 7.67
N ILE A 182 11.86 4.75 7.68
CA ILE A 182 10.43 4.55 7.88
C ILE A 182 9.61 5.27 6.81
N ALA A 183 8.37 4.80 6.65
CA ALA A 183 7.31 5.50 5.92
C ALA A 183 6.20 5.87 6.91
N VAL A 184 5.89 7.16 7.04
CA VAL A 184 4.88 7.67 7.96
C VAL A 184 3.64 8.06 7.17
N LYS A 185 2.56 7.28 7.32
CA LYS A 185 1.25 7.56 6.71
C LYS A 185 0.43 8.43 7.66
N ASN A 186 0.30 9.71 7.34
CA ASN A 186 -0.54 10.64 8.08
C ASN A 186 -1.95 10.63 7.50
N LEU A 187 -2.91 10.08 8.24
CA LEU A 187 -4.29 9.93 7.79
C LEU A 187 -5.04 11.26 7.86
N LEU A 188 -5.71 11.63 6.76
CA LEU A 188 -6.48 12.87 6.71
C LEU A 188 -7.82 12.72 7.44
N ASN A 189 -8.06 13.57 8.44
CA ASN A 189 -9.25 13.50 9.28
C ASN A 189 -10.49 14.12 8.59
N ASN A 190 -10.93 13.54 7.50
CA ASN A 190 -12.14 13.93 6.81
C ASN A 190 -13.36 13.29 7.49
N ARG A 191 -14.07 14.03 8.35
CA ARG A 191 -15.31 13.60 9.02
C ARG A 191 -15.18 12.30 9.84
N GLY A 192 -14.07 12.10 10.54
CA GLY A 192 -13.81 10.90 11.35
C GLY A 192 -13.43 9.66 10.55
N GLN A 193 -13.05 9.82 9.28
CA GLN A 193 -12.57 8.74 8.42
C GLN A 193 -11.21 8.21 8.90
N ALA A 194 -10.28 9.11 9.27
CA ALA A 194 -8.95 8.73 9.75
C ALA A 194 -8.99 7.76 10.94
N GLU A 195 -9.90 7.98 11.91
CA GLU A 195 -10.04 7.09 13.06
C GLU A 195 -10.48 5.68 12.67
N LYS A 196 -11.37 5.57 11.67
CA LYS A 196 -11.86 4.27 11.18
C LYS A 196 -10.76 3.52 10.44
N GLU A 197 -10.05 4.18 9.53
CA GLU A 197 -8.94 3.59 8.78
C GLU A 197 -7.80 3.19 9.69
N PHE A 198 -7.44 4.07 10.64
CA PHE A 198 -6.43 3.79 11.66
C PHE A 198 -6.74 2.48 12.40
N LYS A 199 -7.96 2.33 12.94
CA LYS A 199 -8.37 1.11 13.64
C LYS A 199 -8.29 -0.11 12.75
N VAL A 200 -8.81 -0.01 11.52
CA VAL A 200 -8.79 -1.12 10.54
C VAL A 200 -7.36 -1.58 10.27
N GLU A 201 -6.44 -0.65 9.98
CA GLU A 201 -5.05 -1.00 9.68
C GLU A 201 -4.34 -1.60 10.89
N VAL A 202 -4.49 -1.01 12.07
CA VAL A 202 -3.87 -1.54 13.30
C VAL A 202 -4.41 -2.94 13.66
N GLU A 203 -5.72 -3.16 13.54
CA GLU A 203 -6.33 -4.48 13.79
C GLU A 203 -5.89 -5.53 12.77
N ALA A 204 -5.84 -5.15 11.47
CA ALA A 204 -5.53 -6.08 10.40
C ALA A 204 -4.06 -6.53 10.42
N ILE A 205 -3.11 -5.58 10.57
CA ILE A 205 -1.68 -5.87 10.37
C ILE A 205 -0.78 -5.56 11.55
N GLY A 206 -1.29 -5.03 12.66
CA GLY A 206 -0.46 -4.72 13.83
C GLY A 206 0.41 -5.91 14.30
N ARG A 207 -0.12 -7.12 14.23
CA ARG A 207 0.55 -8.40 14.62
C ARG A 207 1.26 -9.09 13.47
N VAL A 208 0.98 -8.69 12.23
CA VAL A 208 1.42 -9.42 11.04
C VAL A 208 2.92 -9.24 10.82
N ARG A 209 3.62 -10.36 10.62
CA ARG A 209 5.05 -10.40 10.29
C ARG A 209 5.26 -11.41 9.19
N HIS A 210 5.34 -10.93 7.95
CA HIS A 210 5.58 -11.76 6.78
C HIS A 210 6.45 -11.02 5.77
N LYS A 211 7.41 -11.69 5.13
CA LYS A 211 8.37 -11.06 4.21
C LYS A 211 7.74 -10.36 3.01
N ASN A 212 6.57 -10.81 2.57
CA ASN A 212 5.83 -10.25 1.44
C ASN A 212 4.66 -9.33 1.86
N LEU A 213 4.64 -8.87 3.11
CA LEU A 213 3.70 -7.86 3.61
C LEU A 213 4.50 -6.72 4.22
N VAL A 214 4.06 -5.49 4.00
CA VAL A 214 4.69 -4.31 4.62
C VAL A 214 4.49 -4.37 6.13
N ARG A 215 5.59 -4.23 6.87
CA ARG A 215 5.59 -4.30 8.32
C ARG A 215 5.13 -2.98 8.94
N LEU A 216 4.14 -3.02 9.82
CA LEU A 216 3.81 -1.92 10.71
C LEU A 216 4.78 -1.93 11.90
N HIS A 217 5.57 -0.86 12.07
CA HIS A 217 6.46 -0.65 13.22
C HIS A 217 5.70 -0.15 14.43
N GLY A 218 4.72 0.74 14.20
CA GLY A 218 3.93 1.33 15.26
C GLY A 218 3.04 2.46 14.75
N TYR A 219 2.63 3.34 15.65
CA TYR A 219 1.68 4.39 15.34
C TYR A 219 1.83 5.60 16.27
N CYS A 220 1.27 6.75 15.86
CA CYS A 220 1.10 7.94 16.67
C CYS A 220 -0.39 8.33 16.72
N VAL A 221 -0.88 8.62 17.95
CA VAL A 221 -2.24 9.11 18.22
C VAL A 221 -2.10 10.30 19.17
N GLU A 222 -1.90 11.49 18.61
CA GLU A 222 -1.78 12.72 19.38
C GLU A 222 -2.68 13.81 18.77
N GLY A 223 -3.51 14.44 19.60
CA GLY A 223 -4.45 15.46 19.14
C GLY A 223 -5.29 15.00 17.96
N ALA A 224 -5.23 15.72 16.85
CA ALA A 224 -5.90 15.40 15.59
C ALA A 224 -5.14 14.41 14.72
N TYR A 225 -3.88 14.10 15.02
CA TYR A 225 -3.04 13.25 14.19
C TYR A 225 -3.34 11.77 14.41
N ARG A 226 -3.43 11.04 13.33
CA ARG A 226 -3.53 9.58 13.26
C ARG A 226 -2.50 9.13 12.25
N MET A 227 -1.34 8.69 12.74
CA MET A 227 -0.23 8.31 11.88
C MET A 227 0.12 6.85 12.08
N LEU A 228 0.42 6.17 10.98
CA LEU A 228 0.90 4.80 10.95
C LEU A 228 2.36 4.80 10.47
N VAL A 229 3.22 4.07 11.18
CA VAL A 229 4.66 4.03 10.92
C VAL A 229 5.02 2.65 10.37
N TYR A 230 5.41 2.60 9.09
CA TYR A 230 5.76 1.39 8.37
C TYR A 230 7.27 1.30 8.10
N GLU A 231 7.73 0.10 7.79
CA GLU A 231 9.02 -0.06 7.13
C GLU A 231 9.02 0.72 5.80
N TYR A 232 10.14 1.36 5.49
CA TYR A 232 10.32 2.00 4.19
C TYR A 232 10.78 0.97 3.15
N VAL A 233 10.06 0.90 2.03
CA VAL A 233 10.38 0.03 0.89
C VAL A 233 10.89 0.92 -0.24
N ASP A 234 12.10 0.68 -0.73
CA ASP A 234 12.96 1.67 -1.37
C ASP A 234 13.04 1.62 -2.90
N ASN A 235 12.11 0.92 -3.55
CA ASN A 235 12.06 0.80 -5.01
C ASN A 235 10.65 1.06 -5.60
N GLY A 236 9.85 1.90 -4.92
CA GLY A 236 8.53 2.30 -5.38
C GLY A 236 7.51 1.17 -5.42
N ASN A 237 6.48 1.32 -6.25
CA ASN A 237 5.41 0.35 -6.42
C ASN A 237 5.39 -0.25 -7.84
N LEU A 238 4.71 -1.36 -7.99
CA LEU A 238 4.65 -2.11 -9.25
C LEU A 238 3.95 -1.34 -10.38
N GLU A 239 2.95 -0.49 -10.07
CA GLU A 239 2.27 0.34 -11.07
C GLU A 239 3.25 1.31 -11.75
N GLN A 240 4.16 1.93 -10.97
CA GLN A 240 5.19 2.82 -11.51
C GLN A 240 6.12 2.10 -12.49
N TRP A 241 6.44 0.83 -12.23
CA TRP A 241 7.30 0.03 -13.09
C TRP A 241 6.60 -0.58 -14.31
N LEU A 242 5.28 -0.81 -14.24
CA LEU A 242 4.51 -1.33 -15.38
C LEU A 242 4.04 -0.22 -16.32
N HIS A 243 3.61 0.92 -15.77
CA HIS A 243 2.89 1.98 -16.50
C HIS A 243 3.61 3.33 -16.49
N GLY A 244 4.68 3.48 -15.69
CA GLY A 244 5.51 4.68 -15.68
C GLY A 244 6.43 4.77 -16.90
N ASP A 245 7.19 5.84 -16.94
CA ASP A 245 8.21 6.04 -17.99
C ASP A 245 9.49 5.26 -17.63
N VAL A 246 9.53 4.00 -18.03
CA VAL A 246 10.67 3.09 -17.80
C VAL A 246 11.53 2.88 -19.06
N GLY A 247 11.27 3.67 -20.12
CA GLY A 247 11.92 3.53 -21.42
C GLY A 247 11.31 2.43 -22.29
N ASP A 248 12.03 2.06 -23.38
CA ASP A 248 11.55 1.10 -24.38
C ASP A 248 11.61 -0.36 -23.91
N VAL A 249 12.50 -0.66 -22.97
CA VAL A 249 12.69 -2.00 -22.41
C VAL A 249 12.44 -1.98 -20.91
N SER A 250 11.55 -2.85 -20.44
CA SER A 250 11.22 -2.95 -19.02
C SER A 250 12.36 -3.62 -18.22
N PRO A 251 12.74 -3.07 -17.06
CA PRO A 251 13.66 -3.75 -16.14
C PRO A 251 13.02 -4.98 -15.50
N LEU A 252 11.68 -5.09 -15.53
CA LEU A 252 10.93 -6.25 -15.03
C LEU A 252 11.04 -7.40 -16.02
N THR A 253 12.12 -8.18 -15.92
CA THR A 253 12.30 -9.42 -16.68
C THR A 253 11.22 -10.45 -16.32
N TRP A 254 11.09 -11.53 -17.12
CA TRP A 254 10.14 -12.60 -16.82
C TRP A 254 10.33 -13.17 -15.41
N ASP A 255 11.57 -13.45 -15.00
CA ASP A 255 11.86 -14.03 -13.68
C ASP A 255 11.49 -13.08 -12.55
N ILE A 256 11.74 -11.77 -12.71
CA ILE A 256 11.33 -10.74 -11.76
C ILE A 256 9.79 -10.71 -11.66
N ARG A 257 9.07 -10.70 -12.79
CA ARG A 257 7.60 -10.72 -12.81
C ARG A 257 7.05 -11.96 -12.11
N MET A 258 7.65 -13.12 -12.33
CA MET A 258 7.25 -14.37 -11.65
C MET A 258 7.53 -14.32 -10.15
N ASN A 259 8.66 -13.75 -9.72
CA ASN A 259 8.97 -13.54 -8.30
C ASN A 259 7.98 -12.59 -7.64
N ILE A 260 7.57 -11.52 -8.33
CA ILE A 260 6.55 -10.57 -7.85
C ILE A 260 5.20 -11.28 -7.69
N ILE A 261 4.75 -12.02 -8.70
CA ILE A 261 3.50 -12.78 -8.66
C ILE A 261 3.52 -13.79 -7.50
N LEU A 262 4.58 -14.59 -7.39
CA LEU A 262 4.69 -15.62 -6.38
C LEU A 262 4.81 -15.05 -4.96
N GLY A 263 5.60 -14.00 -4.77
CA GLY A 263 5.73 -13.32 -3.48
C GLY A 263 4.42 -12.69 -3.01
N THR A 264 3.70 -12.02 -3.92
CA THR A 264 2.36 -11.47 -3.63
C THR A 264 1.38 -12.58 -3.25
N ALA A 265 1.37 -13.70 -3.98
CA ALA A 265 0.56 -14.87 -3.65
C ALA A 265 0.86 -15.40 -2.24
N LYS A 266 2.14 -15.48 -1.84
CA LYS A 266 2.57 -15.91 -0.50
C LYS A 266 2.09 -14.93 0.59
N GLY A 267 2.14 -13.63 0.33
CA GLY A 267 1.59 -12.61 1.23
C GLY A 267 0.08 -12.78 1.45
N LEU A 268 -0.69 -12.92 0.36
CA LEU A 268 -2.14 -13.14 0.41
C LEU A 268 -2.52 -14.48 1.04
N ALA A 269 -1.77 -15.56 0.77
CA ALA A 269 -2.00 -16.85 1.41
C ALA A 269 -1.82 -16.76 2.93
N TYR A 270 -0.83 -16.00 3.39
CA TYR A 270 -0.64 -15.78 4.82
C TYR A 270 -1.82 -15.03 5.46
N LEU A 271 -2.36 -14.01 4.78
CA LEU A 271 -3.54 -13.27 5.26
C LEU A 271 -4.81 -14.15 5.32
N HIS A 272 -5.01 -15.00 4.30
CA HIS A 272 -6.23 -15.80 4.14
C HIS A 272 -6.21 -17.12 4.90
N GLU A 273 -5.04 -17.74 5.05
CA GLU A 273 -4.90 -19.11 5.52
C GLU A 273 -3.97 -19.23 6.74
N GLY A 274 -3.11 -18.23 6.98
CA GLY A 274 -2.13 -18.22 8.07
C GLY A 274 -2.57 -17.44 9.31
N LEU A 275 -3.70 -16.74 9.26
CA LEU A 275 -4.19 -15.88 10.34
C LEU A 275 -5.58 -16.32 10.84
N GLU A 276 -5.81 -16.12 12.14
CA GLU A 276 -7.13 -16.24 12.76
C GLU A 276 -7.35 -15.01 13.66
N PRO A 277 -8.36 -14.17 13.37
CA PRO A 277 -9.23 -14.21 12.20
C PRO A 277 -8.48 -13.96 10.89
N LYS A 278 -9.01 -14.49 9.78
CA LYS A 278 -8.51 -14.22 8.42
C LYS A 278 -8.58 -12.73 8.11
N VAL A 279 -7.66 -12.24 7.29
CA VAL A 279 -7.66 -10.87 6.79
C VAL A 279 -7.94 -10.88 5.29
N VAL A 280 -8.99 -10.18 4.84
CA VAL A 280 -9.28 -9.91 3.43
C VAL A 280 -8.82 -8.50 3.13
N HIS A 281 -7.93 -8.33 2.15
CA HIS A 281 -7.26 -7.06 1.83
C HIS A 281 -8.20 -6.04 1.17
N ARG A 282 -9.02 -6.47 0.21
CA ARG A 282 -10.03 -5.70 -0.55
C ARG A 282 -9.51 -4.73 -1.59
N ASP A 283 -8.22 -4.41 -1.60
CA ASP A 283 -7.61 -3.49 -2.56
C ASP A 283 -6.27 -4.01 -3.12
N VAL A 284 -6.27 -5.27 -3.57
CA VAL A 284 -5.12 -5.89 -4.25
C VAL A 284 -5.00 -5.31 -5.64
N LYS A 285 -3.92 -4.55 -5.90
CA LYS A 285 -3.64 -3.84 -7.16
C LYS A 285 -2.16 -3.52 -7.28
N SER A 286 -1.69 -3.15 -8.46
CA SER A 286 -0.27 -2.87 -8.74
C SER A 286 0.31 -1.73 -7.90
N SER A 287 -0.45 -0.65 -7.63
CA SER A 287 0.04 0.45 -6.78
C SER A 287 0.19 0.09 -5.30
N ASN A 288 -0.44 -0.99 -4.84
CA ASN A 288 -0.33 -1.50 -3.47
C ASN A 288 0.71 -2.64 -3.34
N ILE A 289 1.46 -2.95 -4.38
CA ILE A 289 2.60 -3.87 -4.35
C ILE A 289 3.88 -3.03 -4.37
N LEU A 290 4.49 -2.86 -3.21
CA LEU A 290 5.78 -2.18 -3.10
C LEU A 290 6.89 -3.16 -3.43
N LEU A 291 7.97 -2.65 -4.02
CA LEU A 291 9.14 -3.44 -4.41
C LEU A 291 10.37 -2.94 -3.66
N ASP A 292 11.21 -3.85 -3.21
CA ASP A 292 12.53 -3.49 -2.72
C ASP A 292 13.58 -3.50 -3.86
N ARG A 293 14.82 -3.10 -3.57
CA ARG A 293 15.90 -3.07 -4.57
C ARG A 293 16.25 -4.43 -5.16
N GLN A 294 15.86 -5.51 -4.52
CA GLN A 294 16.02 -6.88 -5.00
C GLN A 294 14.78 -7.37 -5.74
N TRP A 295 13.80 -6.49 -5.99
CA TRP A 295 12.52 -6.81 -6.64
C TRP A 295 11.62 -7.76 -5.83
N TYR A 296 11.82 -7.88 -4.50
CA TYR A 296 10.88 -8.63 -3.67
C TYR A 296 9.61 -7.81 -3.42
N PRO A 297 8.42 -8.39 -3.66
CA PRO A 297 7.17 -7.69 -3.47
C PRO A 297 6.74 -7.70 -1.99
N LYS A 298 6.13 -6.59 -1.58
CA LYS A 298 5.47 -6.42 -0.30
C LYS A 298 4.09 -5.81 -0.52
N VAL A 299 3.03 -6.54 -0.13
CA VAL A 299 1.66 -6.02 -0.16
C VAL A 299 1.51 -4.95 0.91
N SER A 300 0.92 -3.81 0.53
CA SER A 300 0.77 -2.60 1.36
C SER A 300 -0.66 -2.06 1.31
N ASP A 301 -0.95 -1.06 2.14
CA ASP A 301 -2.21 -0.32 2.24
C ASP A 301 -3.41 -1.19 2.68
N PHE A 302 -3.48 -1.42 3.97
CA PHE A 302 -4.54 -2.20 4.62
C PHE A 302 -5.73 -1.36 5.10
N GLY A 303 -5.85 -0.10 4.66
CA GLY A 303 -6.91 0.84 5.07
C GLY A 303 -8.32 0.36 4.74
N LEU A 304 -8.47 -0.56 3.81
CA LEU A 304 -9.73 -1.20 3.45
C LEU A 304 -9.88 -2.63 3.97
N ALA A 305 -8.88 -3.19 4.65
CA ALA A 305 -8.87 -4.59 5.07
C ALA A 305 -10.07 -4.96 5.96
N LYS A 306 -10.43 -6.23 6.00
CA LYS A 306 -11.53 -6.73 6.82
C LYS A 306 -11.16 -8.07 7.47
N LEU A 307 -11.36 -8.14 8.77
CA LEU A 307 -11.26 -9.38 9.52
C LEU A 307 -12.47 -10.27 9.26
N LEU A 308 -12.23 -11.53 8.96
CA LEU A 308 -13.24 -12.53 8.70
C LEU A 308 -13.08 -13.66 9.73
N CYS A 309 -14.00 -13.72 10.69
CA CYS A 309 -13.99 -14.76 11.71
C CYS A 309 -14.29 -16.14 11.09
N SER A 310 -13.68 -17.20 11.62
CA SER A 310 -13.83 -18.58 11.17
C SER A 310 -15.26 -19.09 11.12
N GLU A 311 -16.13 -18.58 12.00
CA GLU A 311 -17.54 -18.94 12.04
C GLU A 311 -18.36 -18.39 10.87
N ARG A 312 -17.81 -17.43 10.11
CA ARG A 312 -18.50 -16.78 9.00
C ARG A 312 -17.68 -16.91 7.72
N SER A 313 -18.28 -17.49 6.69
CA SER A 313 -17.67 -17.63 5.37
C SER A 313 -17.62 -16.31 4.59
N TYR A 314 -18.40 -15.31 4.96
CA TYR A 314 -18.48 -13.99 4.33
C TYR A 314 -18.90 -12.89 5.29
N VAL A 315 -18.64 -11.64 4.90
CA VAL A 315 -19.15 -10.43 5.55
C VAL A 315 -19.82 -9.55 4.50
N THR A 316 -21.07 -9.11 4.78
CA THR A 316 -21.73 -8.10 3.93
C THR A 316 -21.23 -6.71 4.30
N THR A 317 -20.73 -5.96 3.33
CA THR A 317 -20.17 -4.63 3.54
C THR A 317 -20.42 -3.75 2.32
N ARG A 318 -20.31 -2.41 2.51
CA ARG A 318 -20.26 -1.50 1.38
C ARG A 318 -19.12 -1.89 0.43
N VAL A 319 -19.41 -1.92 -0.88
CA VAL A 319 -18.42 -2.20 -1.91
C VAL A 319 -17.35 -1.12 -1.89
N MET A 320 -16.11 -1.53 -1.78
CA MET A 320 -14.91 -0.69 -1.78
C MET A 320 -13.81 -1.43 -2.54
N GLY A 321 -12.79 -0.69 -2.96
CA GLY A 321 -11.68 -1.20 -3.75
C GLY A 321 -11.52 -0.42 -5.05
N THR A 322 -10.55 -0.79 -5.87
CA THR A 322 -10.16 -0.07 -7.09
C THR A 322 -10.88 -0.63 -8.30
N PHE A 323 -11.49 0.26 -9.10
CA PHE A 323 -12.19 -0.12 -10.33
C PHE A 323 -11.26 -0.92 -11.27
N GLY A 324 -11.80 -2.00 -11.85
CA GLY A 324 -11.04 -2.94 -12.68
C GLY A 324 -10.49 -4.14 -11.92
N TYR A 325 -10.32 -4.06 -10.59
CA TYR A 325 -9.86 -5.19 -9.76
C TYR A 325 -10.97 -5.81 -8.91
N VAL A 326 -12.10 -5.11 -8.70
CA VAL A 326 -13.18 -5.57 -7.84
C VAL A 326 -13.88 -6.80 -8.44
N ALA A 327 -14.03 -7.83 -7.62
CA ALA A 327 -14.72 -9.06 -7.99
C ALA A 327 -16.21 -8.81 -8.27
N PRO A 328 -16.79 -9.39 -9.36
CA PRO A 328 -18.14 -9.09 -9.80
C PRO A 328 -19.22 -9.44 -8.78
N GLU A 329 -19.12 -10.57 -8.09
CA GLU A 329 -20.07 -10.96 -7.03
C GLU A 329 -20.03 -9.99 -5.86
N TYR A 330 -18.83 -9.52 -5.49
CA TYR A 330 -18.69 -8.54 -4.42
C TYR A 330 -19.27 -7.19 -4.84
N ALA A 331 -19.01 -6.76 -6.09
CA ALA A 331 -19.60 -5.52 -6.63
C ALA A 331 -21.13 -5.55 -6.64
N CYS A 332 -21.74 -6.70 -6.98
CA CYS A 332 -23.20 -6.84 -7.07
C CYS A 332 -23.90 -7.04 -5.72
N THR A 333 -23.28 -7.79 -4.80
CA THR A 333 -23.97 -8.27 -3.58
C THR A 333 -23.45 -7.62 -2.30
N GLY A 334 -22.25 -7.02 -2.32
CA GLY A 334 -21.56 -6.57 -1.12
C GLY A 334 -21.04 -7.72 -0.24
N MET A 335 -21.15 -8.98 -0.68
CA MET A 335 -20.64 -10.16 0.04
C MET A 335 -19.15 -10.31 -0.20
N LEU A 336 -18.37 -10.02 0.83
CA LEU A 336 -16.91 -10.10 0.81
C LEU A 336 -16.44 -11.45 1.34
N THR A 337 -15.52 -12.07 0.60
CA THR A 337 -14.81 -13.29 1.00
C THR A 337 -13.33 -13.18 0.62
N GLU A 338 -12.48 -14.13 1.04
CA GLU A 338 -11.11 -14.24 0.53
C GLU A 338 -11.04 -14.46 -0.98
N LYS A 339 -12.12 -14.96 -1.60
CA LYS A 339 -12.21 -15.17 -3.05
C LYS A 339 -12.29 -13.86 -3.84
N SER A 340 -12.67 -12.76 -3.18
CA SER A 340 -12.66 -11.44 -3.79
C SER A 340 -11.21 -10.95 -4.02
N ASP A 341 -10.29 -11.18 -3.06
CA ASP A 341 -8.86 -10.90 -3.23
C ASP A 341 -8.23 -11.81 -4.30
N VAL A 342 -8.66 -13.08 -4.38
CA VAL A 342 -8.20 -14.01 -5.41
C VAL A 342 -8.54 -13.50 -6.82
N TYR A 343 -9.73 -12.93 -6.99
CA TYR A 343 -10.11 -12.30 -8.26
C TYR A 343 -9.19 -11.11 -8.58
N SER A 344 -9.03 -10.18 -7.64
CA SER A 344 -8.15 -9.02 -7.80
C SER A 344 -6.71 -9.43 -8.11
N PHE A 345 -6.22 -10.49 -7.46
CA PHE A 345 -4.92 -11.09 -7.75
C PHE A 345 -4.82 -11.67 -9.16
N GLY A 346 -5.89 -12.28 -9.66
CA GLY A 346 -5.97 -12.74 -11.06
C GLY A 346 -5.82 -11.60 -12.06
N ILE A 347 -6.49 -10.45 -11.81
CA ILE A 347 -6.34 -9.22 -12.60
C ILE A 347 -4.89 -8.73 -12.55
N LEU A 348 -4.29 -8.70 -11.35
CA LEU A 348 -2.89 -8.29 -11.16
C LEU A 348 -1.92 -9.17 -11.94
N ILE A 349 -2.10 -10.50 -11.98
CA ILE A 349 -1.29 -11.38 -12.83
C ILE A 349 -1.42 -10.97 -14.30
N MET A 350 -2.63 -10.76 -14.81
CA MET A 350 -2.86 -10.34 -16.18
C MET A 350 -2.15 -9.02 -16.51
N GLU A 351 -2.26 -8.03 -15.61
CA GLU A 351 -1.59 -6.74 -15.70
C GLU A 351 -0.07 -6.89 -15.77
N ILE A 352 0.52 -7.72 -14.89
CA ILE A 352 1.97 -7.98 -14.85
C ILE A 352 2.47 -8.62 -16.15
N ILE A 353 1.72 -9.58 -16.69
CA ILE A 353 2.14 -10.31 -17.90
C ILE A 353 2.02 -9.47 -19.16
N THR A 354 0.97 -8.65 -19.24
CA THR A 354 0.63 -7.92 -20.48
C THR A 354 1.14 -6.49 -20.52
N GLY A 355 1.52 -5.90 -19.36
CA GLY A 355 1.82 -4.48 -19.25
C GLY A 355 0.61 -3.58 -19.51
N ARG A 356 -0.62 -4.13 -19.54
CA ARG A 356 -1.86 -3.38 -19.79
C ARG A 356 -2.58 -3.08 -18.50
N SER A 357 -3.11 -1.87 -18.38
CA SER A 357 -4.02 -1.51 -17.28
C SER A 357 -5.28 -2.37 -17.29
N PRO A 358 -5.88 -2.69 -16.13
CA PRO A 358 -7.10 -3.50 -16.03
C PRO A 358 -8.28 -2.96 -16.83
N VAL A 359 -8.39 -1.63 -16.97
CA VAL A 359 -9.38 -0.93 -17.77
C VAL A 359 -8.71 0.21 -18.54
N ASP A 360 -8.84 0.20 -19.86
CA ASP A 360 -8.28 1.23 -20.75
C ASP A 360 -9.31 1.65 -21.77
N PHE A 361 -9.97 2.80 -21.55
CA PHE A 361 -11.00 3.35 -22.42
C PHE A 361 -10.47 3.91 -23.75
N THR A 362 -9.15 3.97 -23.94
CA THR A 362 -8.54 4.37 -25.22
C THR A 362 -8.53 3.25 -26.25
N ARG A 363 -8.80 2.01 -25.83
CA ARG A 363 -8.80 0.81 -26.65
C ARG A 363 -10.12 0.59 -27.38
N PRO A 364 -10.10 -0.18 -28.50
CA PRO A 364 -11.32 -0.55 -29.20
C PRO A 364 -12.34 -1.27 -28.29
N GLN A 365 -13.62 -1.16 -28.65
CA GLN A 365 -14.68 -1.91 -27.98
C GLN A 365 -14.37 -3.42 -28.02
N GLY A 366 -14.42 -4.08 -26.85
CA GLY A 366 -13.99 -5.49 -26.68
C GLY A 366 -12.56 -5.67 -26.16
N GLU A 367 -11.74 -4.60 -26.17
CA GLU A 367 -10.39 -4.59 -25.59
C GLU A 367 -10.24 -3.65 -24.39
N VAL A 368 -11.30 -2.94 -24.04
CA VAL A 368 -11.33 -1.98 -22.91
C VAL A 368 -11.04 -2.68 -21.58
N HIS A 369 -11.62 -3.85 -21.36
CA HIS A 369 -11.43 -4.62 -20.14
C HIS A 369 -10.39 -5.72 -20.37
N LEU A 370 -9.32 -5.70 -19.59
CA LEU A 370 -8.19 -6.64 -19.69
C LEU A 370 -8.64 -8.10 -19.63
N VAL A 371 -9.60 -8.43 -18.77
CA VAL A 371 -10.10 -9.81 -18.58
C VAL A 371 -10.75 -10.36 -19.84
N GLU A 372 -11.67 -9.59 -20.44
CA GLU A 372 -12.41 -10.01 -21.63
C GLU A 372 -11.46 -10.14 -22.83
N TRP A 373 -10.58 -9.17 -23.03
CA TRP A 373 -9.58 -9.23 -24.10
C TRP A 373 -8.66 -10.45 -23.94
N LEU A 374 -8.12 -10.69 -22.73
CA LEU A 374 -7.20 -11.80 -22.51
C LEU A 374 -7.90 -13.16 -22.68
N LYS A 375 -9.15 -13.29 -22.20
CA LYS A 375 -9.97 -14.50 -22.46
C LYS A 375 -10.15 -14.77 -23.95
N ALA A 376 -10.44 -13.73 -24.74
CA ALA A 376 -10.59 -13.84 -26.19
C ALA A 376 -9.28 -14.24 -26.86
N MET A 377 -8.14 -13.64 -26.48
CA MET A 377 -6.82 -13.96 -27.04
C MET A 377 -6.42 -15.40 -26.75
N VAL A 378 -6.57 -15.86 -25.51
CA VAL A 378 -6.27 -17.25 -25.12
C VAL A 378 -7.21 -18.23 -25.81
N GLY A 379 -8.51 -17.92 -25.91
CA GLY A 379 -9.50 -18.74 -26.62
C GLY A 379 -9.18 -18.88 -28.11
N ASN A 380 -8.64 -17.84 -28.74
CA ASN A 380 -8.20 -17.83 -30.14
C ASN A 380 -6.79 -18.41 -30.34
N ARG A 381 -6.18 -19.03 -29.31
CA ARG A 381 -4.80 -19.60 -29.33
C ARG A 381 -3.69 -18.58 -29.58
N LYS A 382 -3.93 -17.31 -29.29
CA LYS A 382 -2.99 -16.16 -29.42
C LYS A 382 -2.33 -15.80 -28.10
N ALA A 383 -2.02 -16.79 -27.28
CA ALA A 383 -1.47 -16.58 -25.94
C ALA A 383 -0.11 -15.86 -25.94
N GLU A 384 0.70 -16.02 -27.00
CA GLU A 384 2.00 -15.37 -27.10
C GLU A 384 1.92 -13.88 -27.48
N GLU A 385 0.83 -13.48 -28.16
CA GLU A 385 0.57 -12.09 -28.54
C GLU A 385 0.12 -11.20 -27.35
N VAL A 386 -0.18 -11.79 -26.18
CA VAL A 386 -0.63 -11.01 -25.02
C VAL A 386 0.50 -10.46 -24.16
N ILE A 387 1.74 -10.87 -24.41
CA ILE A 387 2.90 -10.51 -23.60
C ILE A 387 3.21 -9.02 -23.78
N ASP A 388 3.62 -8.40 -22.67
CA ASP A 388 4.12 -7.02 -22.67
C ASP A 388 5.24 -6.85 -23.72
N PRO A 389 5.06 -5.98 -24.71
CA PRO A 389 6.07 -5.74 -25.75
C PRO A 389 7.37 -5.17 -25.20
N LYS A 390 7.36 -4.57 -23.99
CA LYS A 390 8.56 -4.07 -23.32
C LYS A 390 9.37 -5.17 -22.63
N LEU A 391 8.90 -6.43 -22.60
CA LEU A 391 9.63 -7.53 -21.98
C LEU A 391 10.91 -7.83 -22.76
N PRO A 392 12.12 -7.83 -22.13
CA PRO A 392 13.38 -7.97 -22.85
C PRO A 392 13.59 -9.33 -23.52
N VAL A 393 13.04 -10.39 -22.94
CA VAL A 393 13.18 -11.76 -23.43
C VAL A 393 11.84 -12.49 -23.29
N MET A 394 11.39 -13.13 -24.36
CA MET A 394 10.16 -13.92 -24.35
C MET A 394 10.30 -15.14 -23.45
N PRO A 395 9.30 -15.44 -22.59
CA PRO A 395 9.30 -16.62 -21.75
C PRO A 395 9.07 -17.91 -22.56
N ALA A 396 9.43 -19.05 -21.98
CA ALA A 396 9.04 -20.34 -22.54
C ALA A 396 7.50 -20.44 -22.63
N SER A 397 6.99 -20.91 -23.78
CA SER A 397 5.53 -21.00 -24.05
C SER A 397 4.78 -21.80 -22.97
N LYS A 398 5.42 -22.84 -22.38
CA LYS A 398 4.86 -23.63 -21.29
C LYS A 398 4.68 -22.80 -20.00
N ALA A 399 5.68 -21.99 -19.64
CA ALA A 399 5.63 -21.13 -18.48
C ALA A 399 4.54 -20.05 -18.63
N LEU A 400 4.49 -19.39 -19.79
CA LEU A 400 3.44 -18.43 -20.12
C LEU A 400 2.05 -19.03 -20.00
N LYS A 401 1.79 -20.15 -20.67
CA LYS A 401 0.47 -20.83 -20.67
C LYS A 401 0.03 -21.19 -19.26
N ARG A 402 0.95 -21.63 -18.39
CA ARG A 402 0.67 -21.93 -16.99
C ARG A 402 0.20 -20.69 -16.23
N VAL A 403 0.95 -19.59 -16.29
CA VAL A 403 0.61 -18.37 -15.57
C VAL A 403 -0.72 -17.80 -16.05
N LEU A 404 -0.97 -17.80 -17.37
CA LEU A 404 -2.25 -17.38 -17.94
C LEU A 404 -3.41 -18.27 -17.45
N LEU A 405 -3.21 -19.59 -17.38
CA LEU A 405 -4.22 -20.51 -16.83
C LEU A 405 -4.51 -20.21 -15.35
N VAL A 406 -3.48 -19.94 -14.55
CA VAL A 406 -3.66 -19.56 -13.15
C VAL A 406 -4.45 -18.25 -13.04
N ALA A 407 -4.09 -17.23 -13.81
CA ALA A 407 -4.81 -15.97 -13.86
C ALA A 407 -6.30 -16.16 -14.21
N LEU A 408 -6.58 -16.92 -15.26
CA LEU A 408 -7.95 -17.23 -15.70
C LEU A 408 -8.76 -17.99 -14.65
N ARG A 409 -8.14 -18.90 -13.89
CA ARG A 409 -8.81 -19.59 -12.78
C ARG A 409 -9.10 -18.67 -11.61
N CYS A 410 -8.22 -17.70 -11.34
CA CYS A 410 -8.44 -16.70 -10.30
C CYS A 410 -9.61 -15.75 -10.61
N VAL A 411 -9.86 -15.45 -11.89
CA VAL A 411 -10.97 -14.58 -12.34
C VAL A 411 -12.22 -15.37 -12.80
N ASP A 412 -12.40 -16.60 -12.34
CA ASP A 412 -13.65 -17.35 -12.62
C ASP A 412 -14.84 -16.52 -12.11
N PRO A 413 -15.90 -16.34 -12.91
CA PRO A 413 -17.08 -15.61 -12.49
C PRO A 413 -17.78 -16.24 -11.28
N ASP A 414 -17.68 -17.54 -11.12
CA ASP A 414 -18.14 -18.27 -9.94
C ASP A 414 -17.03 -18.27 -8.86
N ALA A 415 -17.21 -17.47 -7.80
CA ALA A 415 -16.23 -17.35 -6.72
C ALA A 415 -15.87 -18.70 -6.08
N THR A 416 -16.81 -19.68 -6.05
CA THR A 416 -16.56 -21.01 -5.47
C THR A 416 -15.55 -21.84 -6.25
N LYS A 417 -15.41 -21.57 -7.56
CA LYS A 417 -14.45 -22.25 -8.45
C LYS A 417 -13.05 -21.66 -8.39
N ARG A 418 -12.90 -20.42 -7.87
CA ARG A 418 -11.59 -19.81 -7.69
C ARG A 418 -10.78 -20.61 -6.68
N PRO A 419 -9.48 -20.86 -6.94
CA PRO A 419 -8.63 -21.60 -6.01
C PRO A 419 -8.43 -20.83 -4.69
N LYS A 420 -7.97 -21.49 -3.63
CA LYS A 420 -7.36 -20.83 -2.46
C LYS A 420 -5.93 -20.36 -2.83
N MET A 421 -5.41 -19.34 -2.13
CA MET A 421 -4.09 -18.80 -2.45
C MET A 421 -2.96 -19.81 -2.30
N GLY A 422 -3.01 -20.70 -1.31
CA GLY A 422 -2.07 -21.83 -1.19
C GLY A 422 -2.06 -22.73 -2.42
N HIS A 423 -3.23 -23.01 -3.01
CA HIS A 423 -3.33 -23.78 -4.26
C HIS A 423 -2.79 -22.99 -5.47
N VAL A 424 -3.01 -21.66 -5.50
CA VAL A 424 -2.41 -20.79 -6.53
C VAL A 424 -0.88 -20.89 -6.51
N ILE A 425 -0.27 -20.85 -5.33
CA ILE A 425 1.18 -21.01 -5.17
C ILE A 425 1.65 -22.34 -5.77
N HIS A 426 1.00 -23.44 -5.41
CA HIS A 426 1.35 -24.75 -5.97
C HIS A 426 1.23 -24.80 -7.50
N MET A 427 0.18 -24.20 -8.08
CA MET A 427 0.03 -24.14 -9.54
C MET A 427 1.13 -23.32 -10.23
N LEU A 428 1.63 -22.27 -9.57
CA LEU A 428 2.72 -21.42 -10.08
C LEU A 428 4.09 -22.12 -9.97
N GLU A 429 4.35 -22.88 -8.88
CA GLU A 429 5.62 -23.53 -8.57
C GLU A 429 5.77 -24.94 -9.20
N ALA A 430 4.73 -25.51 -9.80
CA ALA A 430 4.66 -26.92 -10.20
C ALA A 430 5.83 -27.43 -11.10
N ASP A 431 6.44 -26.53 -11.91
CA ASP A 431 7.61 -26.92 -12.74
C ASP A 431 8.96 -26.66 -12.05
N ASP A 432 9.02 -25.73 -11.08
CA ASP A 432 10.27 -25.44 -10.38
C ASP A 432 10.71 -26.61 -9.50
N LEU A 433 9.77 -27.42 -9.04
CA LEU A 433 10.07 -28.61 -8.23
C LEU A 433 10.77 -29.68 -9.08
N LEU A 434 10.35 -29.90 -10.33
CA LEU A 434 10.99 -30.87 -11.23
C LEU A 434 12.40 -30.47 -11.64
N PHE A 435 12.66 -29.17 -11.88
CA PHE A 435 14.00 -28.67 -12.22
C PHE A 435 14.95 -28.55 -11.03
N ARG A 436 14.45 -28.44 -9.79
CA ARG A 436 15.29 -28.48 -8.59
C ARG A 436 15.86 -29.87 -8.36
N ASP A 437 15.07 -30.92 -8.57
CA ASP A 437 15.54 -32.31 -8.44
C ASP A 437 16.60 -32.63 -9.50
N GLU A 438 16.41 -32.23 -10.76
CA GLU A 438 17.41 -32.41 -11.81
C GLU A 438 18.73 -31.68 -11.54
N ARG A 439 18.69 -30.44 -11.00
CA ARG A 439 19.90 -29.68 -10.63
C ARG A 439 20.62 -30.22 -9.40
N GLN A 440 19.94 -30.94 -8.51
CA GLN A 440 20.59 -31.63 -7.39
C GLN A 440 21.25 -32.94 -7.82
N ILE A 441 20.66 -33.67 -8.74
CA ILE A 441 21.20 -34.91 -9.30
C ILE A 441 22.47 -34.64 -10.13
N THR A 442 22.58 -33.48 -10.80
CA THR A 442 23.77 -33.10 -11.58
C THR A 442 24.91 -32.48 -10.77
N LYS A 443 24.79 -32.35 -9.44
CA LYS A 443 25.79 -31.79 -8.53
C LYS A 443 26.43 -32.83 -7.61
N GLU A 444 26.34 -34.12 -7.89
CA GLU A 444 27.26 -35.07 -7.23
C GLU A 444 28.64 -34.93 -7.85
N PRO A 445 29.69 -34.73 -7.03
CA PRO A 445 31.07 -34.59 -7.49
C PRO A 445 31.57 -35.94 -7.96
N SER A 446 31.99 -36.00 -9.18
CA SER A 446 32.88 -37.04 -9.70
C SER A 446 34.30 -36.85 -9.14
N ASP A 447 34.49 -37.15 -7.86
CA ASP A 447 35.78 -37.24 -7.23
C ASP A 447 35.82 -38.56 -6.45
N LEU A 448 36.28 -39.61 -7.11
CA LEU A 448 36.92 -40.80 -6.54
C LEU A 448 37.31 -41.77 -7.67
N HIS A 449 38.51 -41.58 -8.25
CA HIS A 449 39.40 -42.66 -8.63
C HIS A 449 40.62 -42.17 -9.41
N SER A 450 41.64 -41.78 -8.67
CA SER A 450 43.03 -41.90 -9.12
C SER A 450 43.84 -42.37 -7.93
N GLY A 451 43.92 -43.66 -7.75
CA GLY A 451 44.72 -44.37 -6.75
C GLY A 451 45.53 -45.43 -7.45
N ASP A 452 46.80 -45.21 -7.48
CA ASP A 452 47.93 -45.95 -7.92
C ASP A 452 47.77 -47.46 -8.04
N ARG A 453 48.14 -47.99 -9.24
CA ARG A 453 48.64 -49.35 -9.46
C ARG A 453 50.14 -49.32 -9.32
N GLN A 454 50.68 -49.69 -8.17
CA GLN A 454 52.02 -50.23 -8.05
C GLN A 454 51.99 -51.75 -8.13
N THR A 455 52.66 -52.23 -9.16
CA THR A 455 53.12 -53.60 -9.40
C THR A 455 53.97 -54.10 -8.25
N ASN A 456 53.68 -55.31 -7.77
CA ASN A 456 54.71 -56.19 -7.22
C ASN A 456 54.46 -57.62 -7.64
N HIS A 457 55.41 -58.14 -8.47
CA HIS A 457 55.73 -59.51 -8.69
C HIS A 457 56.18 -60.14 -7.36
N ASN A 458 55.68 -61.30 -6.96
CA ASN A 458 56.55 -62.40 -6.67
C ASN A 458 55.79 -63.76 -6.64
N ALA A 459 56.40 -64.68 -7.35
CA ALA A 459 56.26 -66.09 -7.47
C ALA A 459 56.18 -66.86 -6.11
N THR A 460 55.47 -68.00 -6.08
CA THR A 460 56.09 -69.32 -5.93
C THR A 460 55.01 -70.35 -5.57
N LYS A 461 54.92 -71.38 -6.42
CA LYS A 461 54.74 -72.84 -6.17
C LYS A 461 53.95 -73.30 -4.93
N LEU A 462 52.91 -74.00 -5.08
CA LEU A 462 52.80 -75.49 -5.10
C LEU A 462 51.35 -75.85 -5.46
#